data_1a0c81c2e27169a0b26998f45d0b7534
#
_entry.id   1a0c81c2e27169a0b26998f45d0b7534
#
_cell.length_a   1.000
_cell.length_b   1.000
_cell.length_c   1.000
_cell.angle_alpha   90.00
_cell.angle_beta   90.00
_cell.angle_gamma   90.00
#
_symmetry.space_group_name_H-M   'P 1'
#
loop_
_entity.id
_entity.type
_entity.pdbx_description
1 polymer ?
#
loop_
_entity_poly.entity_id
_entity_poly.type
_entity_poly.pdbx_seq_one_letter_code
_entity_poly.pdbx_strand_id
1 'polypeptide(L)'
;LKFTTEKYFRKEISEEELLAAAKELRAKHWNIVKEKGITEIPSNDFSHYDNFLDAAFLFNVVPASVQNLDLSDLERYFALGRGYQGEKGDVRALPMKKWFNTNYHYIVPKFEKDTQVKLAGHKIFDEFQEAKELGLNTRPVLVGPFTFLQLSDFEEGVKAEDFVDSLVAAY
;
A
#
# COMPACT_ATOMS: atom_id res chain seq x y z
N LEU A 1 -2.28 10.42 12.23
CA LEU A 1 -1.98 10.30 10.81
C LEU A 1 -2.81 11.25 9.95
N LYS A 2 -4.15 11.26 10.04
CA LYS A 2 -5.05 12.04 9.17
C LYS A 2 -4.60 13.50 9.00
N PHE A 3 -4.45 14.24 10.08
CA PHE A 3 -4.06 15.67 10.00
C PHE A 3 -2.66 15.87 9.44
N THR A 4 -1.72 14.94 9.70
CA THR A 4 -0.37 14.98 9.15
C THR A 4 -0.40 14.77 7.62
N THR A 5 -1.17 13.79 7.17
CA THR A 5 -1.38 13.52 5.74
C THR A 5 -2.04 14.70 5.03
N GLU A 6 -3.03 15.35 5.67
CA GLU A 6 -3.65 16.56 5.13
C GLU A 6 -2.66 17.73 5.00
N LYS A 7 -1.72 17.90 5.96
CA LYS A 7 -0.64 18.89 5.86
C LYS A 7 0.29 18.60 4.68
N TYR A 8 0.65 17.34 4.49
CA TYR A 8 1.44 16.91 3.34
C TYR A 8 0.75 17.27 2.01
N PHE A 9 -0.54 16.99 1.89
CA PHE A 9 -1.31 17.34 0.68
C PHE A 9 -1.39 18.85 0.43
N ARG A 10 -1.36 19.65 1.49
CA ARG A 10 -1.28 21.12 1.39
C ARG A 10 0.15 21.65 1.21
N LYS A 11 1.15 20.75 1.12
CA LYS A 11 2.57 21.10 1.01
C LYS A 11 3.09 21.91 2.22
N GLU A 12 2.49 21.73 3.39
CA GLU A 12 2.91 22.34 4.66
C GLU A 12 4.05 21.56 5.33
N ILE A 13 4.19 20.27 4.99
CA ILE A 13 5.27 19.39 5.46
C ILE A 13 5.83 18.59 4.29
N SER A 14 7.06 18.13 4.43
CA SER A 14 7.75 17.30 3.44
C SER A 14 7.29 15.82 3.51
N GLU A 15 7.72 15.04 2.52
CA GLU A 15 7.54 13.58 2.51
C GLU A 15 8.24 12.92 3.70
N GLU A 16 9.47 13.34 3.99
CA GLU A 16 10.25 12.83 5.11
C GLU A 16 9.55 13.07 6.45
N GLU A 17 8.96 14.26 6.63
CA GLU A 17 8.21 14.59 7.84
C GLU A 17 6.95 13.73 7.99
N LEU A 18 6.24 13.45 6.89
CA LEU A 18 5.11 12.52 6.91
C LEU A 18 5.53 11.11 7.27
N LEU A 19 6.60 10.60 6.64
CA LEU A 19 7.13 9.25 6.90
C LEU A 19 7.64 9.12 8.34
N ALA A 20 8.33 10.13 8.88
CA ALA A 20 8.79 10.16 10.27
C ALA A 20 7.61 10.10 11.25
N ALA A 21 6.57 10.91 11.02
CA ALA A 21 5.36 10.90 11.85
C ALA A 21 4.61 9.56 11.79
N ALA A 22 4.61 8.90 10.64
CA ALA A 22 4.02 7.57 10.48
C ALA A 22 4.83 6.50 11.26
N LYS A 23 6.16 6.55 11.20
CA LYS A 23 7.07 5.68 11.96
C LYS A 23 6.85 5.81 13.47
N GLU A 24 6.78 7.04 13.95
CA GLU A 24 6.50 7.33 15.37
C GLU A 24 5.14 6.77 15.80
N LEU A 25 4.12 6.91 14.95
CA LEU A 25 2.79 6.42 15.23
C LEU A 25 2.74 4.88 15.28
N ARG A 26 3.44 4.19 14.36
CA ARG A 26 3.57 2.72 14.40
C ARG A 26 4.25 2.26 15.69
N ALA A 27 5.36 2.86 16.07
CA ALA A 27 6.08 2.57 17.30
C ALA A 27 5.18 2.72 18.53
N LYS A 28 4.38 3.79 18.57
CA LYS A 28 3.39 4.02 19.65
C LYS A 28 2.33 2.92 19.68
N HIS A 29 1.77 2.53 18.54
CA HIS A 29 0.76 1.48 18.46
C HIS A 29 1.30 0.15 18.97
N TRP A 30 2.48 -0.28 18.52
CA TRP A 30 3.12 -1.52 18.92
C TRP A 30 3.41 -1.56 20.42
N ASN A 31 3.90 -0.45 21.00
CA ASN A 31 4.14 -0.36 22.43
C ASN A 31 2.85 -0.47 23.25
N ILE A 32 1.75 0.17 22.83
CA ILE A 32 0.44 0.04 23.48
C ILE A 32 -0.02 -1.42 23.48
N VAL A 33 0.10 -2.12 22.36
CA VAL A 33 -0.30 -3.53 22.24
C VAL A 33 0.54 -4.42 23.17
N LYS A 34 1.87 -4.20 23.18
CA LYS A 34 2.80 -4.88 24.10
C LYS A 34 2.45 -4.65 25.59
N GLU A 35 2.21 -3.38 25.97
CA GLU A 35 1.86 -2.99 27.34
C GLU A 35 0.56 -3.63 27.83
N LYS A 36 -0.35 -3.98 26.93
CA LYS A 36 -1.57 -4.73 27.22
C LYS A 36 -1.37 -6.25 27.34
N GLY A 37 -0.13 -6.72 27.24
CA GLY A 37 0.23 -8.13 27.39
C GLY A 37 -0.07 -8.99 26.15
N ILE A 38 -0.32 -8.37 24.99
CA ILE A 38 -0.52 -9.09 23.74
C ILE A 38 0.84 -9.49 23.19
N THR A 39 1.02 -10.78 22.92
CA THR A 39 2.28 -11.37 22.43
C THR A 39 2.34 -11.48 20.91
N GLU A 40 1.18 -11.68 20.27
CA GLU A 40 1.08 -11.73 18.80
C GLU A 40 0.79 -10.33 18.25
N ILE A 41 1.86 -9.57 18.06
CA ILE A 41 1.79 -8.17 17.62
C ILE A 41 1.85 -8.13 16.08
N PRO A 42 0.87 -7.51 15.39
CA PRO A 42 0.93 -7.37 13.94
C PRO A 42 1.91 -6.27 13.51
N SER A 43 2.51 -6.44 12.33
CA SER A 43 3.14 -5.39 11.54
C SER A 43 2.62 -5.41 10.11
N ASN A 44 2.91 -4.40 9.31
CA ASN A 44 2.34 -4.19 7.98
C ASN A 44 0.80 -4.12 7.95
N ASP A 45 0.18 -3.82 9.09
CA ASP A 45 -1.25 -3.53 9.26
C ASP A 45 -1.56 -2.03 9.22
N PHE A 46 -0.54 -1.22 9.01
CA PHE A 46 -0.60 0.23 8.89
C PHE A 46 -0.50 0.63 7.41
N SER A 47 -1.45 1.44 6.92
CA SER A 47 -1.44 1.97 5.57
C SER A 47 -1.52 3.50 5.58
N HIS A 48 -0.79 4.17 4.70
CA HIS A 48 -0.95 5.61 4.52
C HIS A 48 -2.32 5.95 3.92
N TYR A 49 -2.87 5.04 3.11
CA TYR A 49 -4.17 5.21 2.48
C TYR A 49 -4.99 3.91 2.50
N ASP A 50 -4.50 2.82 1.87
CA ASP A 50 -5.24 1.58 1.70
C ASP A 50 -4.32 0.36 1.60
N ASN A 51 -4.69 -0.77 2.22
CA ASN A 51 -3.87 -1.98 2.26
C ASN A 51 -3.81 -2.72 0.92
N PHE A 52 -4.84 -2.60 0.06
CA PHE A 52 -4.79 -3.15 -1.30
C PHE A 52 -3.84 -2.35 -2.18
N LEU A 53 -3.83 -1.03 -2.00
CA LEU A 53 -2.86 -0.17 -2.67
C LEU A 53 -1.44 -0.48 -2.19
N ASP A 54 -1.24 -0.75 -0.89
CA ASP A 54 0.06 -1.23 -0.37
C ASP A 54 0.49 -2.52 -1.08
N ALA A 55 -0.42 -3.50 -1.22
CA ALA A 55 -0.15 -4.75 -1.91
C ALA A 55 0.14 -4.54 -3.40
N ALA A 56 -0.56 -3.62 -4.07
CA ALA A 56 -0.30 -3.28 -5.46
C ALA A 56 1.13 -2.76 -5.67
N PHE A 57 1.62 -1.90 -4.79
CA PHE A 57 3.00 -1.42 -4.82
C PHE A 57 3.99 -2.53 -4.43
N LEU A 58 3.67 -3.37 -3.47
CA LEU A 58 4.52 -4.50 -3.07
C LEU A 58 4.77 -5.45 -4.25
N PHE A 59 3.76 -5.75 -5.04
CA PHE A 59 3.80 -6.70 -6.15
C PHE A 59 3.93 -6.08 -7.54
N ASN A 60 4.25 -4.78 -7.63
CA ASN A 60 4.42 -4.05 -8.89
C ASN A 60 3.16 -4.03 -9.78
N VAL A 61 1.98 -4.10 -9.18
CA VAL A 61 0.69 -3.95 -9.88
C VAL A 61 0.30 -2.47 -9.90
N VAL A 62 1.11 -1.69 -10.58
CA VAL A 62 0.98 -0.24 -10.74
C VAL A 62 0.84 0.06 -12.23
N PRO A 63 -0.18 0.81 -12.69
CA PRO A 63 -0.36 1.13 -14.10
C PRO A 63 0.89 1.77 -14.71
N ALA A 64 1.26 1.32 -15.93
CA ALA A 64 2.45 1.81 -16.63
C ALA A 64 2.43 3.33 -16.83
N SER A 65 1.24 3.92 -17.03
CA SER A 65 1.06 5.37 -17.14
C SER A 65 1.51 6.15 -15.90
N VAL A 66 1.49 5.52 -14.72
CA VAL A 66 1.92 6.14 -13.46
C VAL A 66 3.37 5.83 -13.15
N GLN A 67 3.84 4.62 -13.48
CA GLN A 67 5.25 4.23 -13.28
C GLN A 67 6.24 5.17 -13.99
N ASN A 68 5.87 5.68 -15.16
CA ASN A 68 6.72 6.53 -16.00
C ASN A 68 6.71 8.02 -15.62
N LEU A 69 5.93 8.42 -14.62
CA LEU A 69 5.91 9.80 -14.16
C LEU A 69 7.09 10.10 -13.23
N ASP A 70 7.61 11.32 -13.33
CA ASP A 70 8.65 11.84 -12.42
C ASP A 70 8.06 12.22 -11.06
N LEU A 71 7.50 11.23 -10.37
CA LEU A 71 6.91 11.31 -9.04
C LEU A 71 7.68 10.39 -8.09
N SER A 72 7.74 10.74 -6.80
CA SER A 72 8.22 9.80 -5.78
C SER A 72 7.27 8.60 -5.64
N ASP A 73 7.72 7.53 -5.00
CA ASP A 73 6.86 6.37 -4.77
C ASP A 73 5.64 6.71 -3.91
N LEU A 74 5.79 7.59 -2.93
CA LEU A 74 4.70 8.07 -2.10
C LEU A 74 3.74 8.99 -2.88
N GLU A 75 4.27 9.85 -3.76
CA GLU A 75 3.45 10.67 -4.66
C GLU A 75 2.63 9.78 -5.61
N ARG A 76 3.24 8.74 -6.24
CA ARG A 76 2.53 7.76 -7.08
C ARG A 76 1.46 7.02 -6.31
N TYR A 77 1.78 6.61 -5.08
CA TYR A 77 0.84 5.93 -4.18
C TYR A 77 -0.40 6.79 -3.91
N PHE A 78 -0.21 8.03 -3.52
CA PHE A 78 -1.34 8.94 -3.30
C PHE A 78 -2.04 9.34 -4.60
N ALA A 79 -1.32 9.45 -5.72
CA ALA A 79 -1.92 9.73 -7.02
C ALA A 79 -2.90 8.62 -7.43
N LEU A 80 -2.57 7.36 -7.22
CA LEU A 80 -3.48 6.24 -7.49
C LEU A 80 -4.67 6.19 -6.53
N GLY A 81 -4.50 6.61 -5.27
CA GLY A 81 -5.59 6.66 -4.31
C GLY A 81 -6.56 7.84 -4.48
N ARG A 82 -6.08 8.98 -4.95
CA ARG A 82 -6.83 10.26 -4.94
C ARG A 82 -6.92 10.97 -6.28
N GLY A 83 -6.15 10.54 -7.25
CA GLY A 83 -5.86 11.31 -8.45
C GLY A 83 -4.75 12.35 -8.23
N TYR A 84 -4.15 12.75 -9.32
CA TYR A 84 -3.13 13.79 -9.36
C TYR A 84 -3.31 14.62 -10.63
N GLN A 85 -3.21 15.94 -10.51
CA GLN A 85 -3.14 16.87 -11.64
C GLN A 85 -2.01 17.86 -11.37
N GLY A 86 -1.07 17.95 -12.29
CA GLY A 86 0.07 18.83 -12.12
C GLY A 86 1.05 18.82 -13.29
N GLU A 87 2.15 19.56 -13.13
CA GLU A 87 3.17 19.73 -14.18
C GLU A 87 3.81 18.41 -14.65
N LYS A 88 3.81 17.38 -13.78
CA LYS A 88 4.39 16.07 -14.04
C LYS A 88 3.43 15.11 -14.76
N GLY A 89 2.19 15.53 -15.03
CA GLY A 89 1.17 14.75 -15.71
C GLY A 89 -0.15 14.67 -14.93
N ASP A 90 -1.09 13.90 -15.46
CA ASP A 90 -2.40 13.66 -14.85
C ASP A 90 -2.57 12.18 -14.54
N VAL A 91 -3.02 11.88 -13.32
CA VAL A 91 -3.34 10.52 -12.87
C VAL A 91 -4.79 10.49 -12.42
N ARG A 92 -5.59 9.62 -13.03
CA ARG A 92 -6.92 9.32 -12.55
C ARG A 92 -6.81 8.33 -11.38
N ALA A 93 -7.49 8.65 -10.27
CA ALA A 93 -7.58 7.72 -9.15
C ALA A 93 -8.15 6.36 -9.59
N LEU A 94 -7.63 5.29 -9.00
CA LEU A 94 -8.23 3.97 -9.12
C LEU A 94 -9.62 3.95 -8.49
N PRO A 95 -10.53 3.09 -8.96
CA PRO A 95 -11.85 2.98 -8.38
C PRO A 95 -11.80 2.43 -6.95
N MET A 96 -12.83 2.76 -6.18
CA MET A 96 -13.05 2.18 -4.84
C MET A 96 -14.27 1.25 -4.88
N LYS A 97 -14.16 0.11 -4.21
CA LYS A 97 -15.28 -0.82 -3.98
C LYS A 97 -15.39 -1.12 -2.48
N LYS A 98 -16.59 -1.49 -2.04
CA LYS A 98 -16.80 -1.94 -0.67
C LYS A 98 -16.01 -3.22 -0.40
N TRP A 99 -15.34 -3.26 0.75
CA TRP A 99 -14.77 -4.49 1.27
C TRP A 99 -15.91 -5.40 1.74
N PHE A 100 -16.24 -6.39 0.90
CA PHE A 100 -17.37 -7.30 1.11
C PHE A 100 -18.67 -6.53 1.41
N ASN A 101 -19.34 -6.84 2.51
CA ASN A 101 -20.59 -6.20 2.93
C ASN A 101 -20.37 -5.17 4.07
N THR A 102 -19.22 -4.50 4.07
CA THR A 102 -18.88 -3.48 5.09
C THR A 102 -18.98 -2.07 4.53
N ASN A 103 -18.84 -1.08 5.40
CA ASN A 103 -18.69 0.33 5.00
C ASN A 103 -17.25 0.72 4.65
N TYR A 104 -16.29 -0.18 4.87
CA TYR A 104 -14.92 0.04 4.42
C TYR A 104 -14.85 -0.12 2.90
N HIS A 105 -14.18 0.84 2.25
CA HIS A 105 -13.91 0.80 0.81
C HIS A 105 -12.41 0.65 0.60
N TYR A 106 -12.02 -0.25 -0.29
CA TYR A 106 -10.63 -0.44 -0.68
C TYR A 106 -10.40 0.11 -2.09
N ILE A 107 -9.15 0.47 -2.37
CA ILE A 107 -8.70 0.86 -3.72
C ILE A 107 -8.54 -0.40 -4.55
N VAL A 108 -9.16 -0.44 -5.72
CA VAL A 108 -9.14 -1.62 -6.60
C VAL A 108 -7.90 -1.59 -7.48
N PRO A 109 -6.92 -2.50 -7.28
CA PRO A 109 -5.77 -2.61 -8.18
C PRO A 109 -6.22 -2.96 -9.59
N LYS A 110 -5.46 -2.52 -10.59
CA LYS A 110 -5.74 -2.82 -12.00
C LYS A 110 -4.56 -3.56 -12.61
N PHE A 111 -4.83 -4.75 -13.13
CA PHE A 111 -3.88 -5.51 -13.94
C PHE A 111 -4.04 -5.12 -15.40
N GLU A 112 -2.96 -4.69 -16.01
CA GLU A 112 -2.85 -4.37 -17.43
C GLU A 112 -2.13 -5.51 -18.15
N LYS A 113 -2.23 -5.56 -19.47
CA LYS A 113 -1.64 -6.63 -20.30
C LYS A 113 -0.13 -6.78 -20.12
N ASP A 114 0.55 -5.67 -19.87
CA ASP A 114 1.99 -5.60 -19.69
C ASP A 114 2.42 -5.56 -18.20
N THR A 115 1.48 -5.78 -17.27
CA THR A 115 1.80 -5.84 -15.84
C THR A 115 2.82 -6.93 -15.55
N GLN A 116 3.96 -6.53 -14.97
CA GLN A 116 5.03 -7.43 -14.56
C GLN A 116 4.96 -7.66 -13.04
N VAL A 117 4.26 -8.71 -12.63
CA VAL A 117 4.14 -9.05 -11.20
C VAL A 117 5.47 -9.55 -10.67
N LYS A 118 5.97 -8.90 -9.63
CA LYS A 118 7.20 -9.25 -8.91
C LYS A 118 7.23 -8.59 -7.55
N LEU A 119 8.00 -9.12 -6.62
CA LEU A 119 8.31 -8.41 -5.38
C LEU A 119 9.13 -7.16 -5.70
N ALA A 120 8.55 -5.99 -5.50
CA ALA A 120 9.17 -4.69 -5.81
C ALA A 120 9.18 -3.74 -4.61
N GLY A 121 8.17 -3.80 -3.76
CA GLY A 121 8.08 -2.94 -2.57
C GLY A 121 8.86 -3.48 -1.38
N HIS A 122 9.19 -2.60 -0.43
CA HIS A 122 9.96 -2.92 0.78
C HIS A 122 9.19 -2.69 2.08
N LYS A 123 8.03 -2.05 2.03
CA LYS A 123 7.27 -1.64 3.21
C LYS A 123 7.10 -2.74 4.26
N ILE A 124 6.77 -3.97 3.86
CA ILE A 124 6.57 -5.10 4.77
C ILE A 124 7.85 -5.44 5.56
N PHE A 125 9.00 -5.37 4.90
CA PHE A 125 10.31 -5.64 5.51
C PHE A 125 10.75 -4.47 6.40
N ASP A 126 10.55 -3.25 5.94
CA ASP A 126 10.91 -2.04 6.68
C ASP A 126 10.14 -1.93 7.99
N GLU A 127 8.83 -2.13 7.98
CA GLU A 127 8.01 -2.10 9.19
C GLU A 127 8.32 -3.26 10.14
N PHE A 128 8.63 -4.45 9.62
CA PHE A 128 9.11 -5.56 10.45
C PHE A 128 10.45 -5.21 11.13
N GLN A 129 11.38 -4.62 10.39
CA GLN A 129 12.68 -4.20 10.91
C GLN A 129 12.54 -3.06 11.93
N GLU A 130 11.68 -2.07 11.68
CA GLU A 130 11.35 -1.02 12.65
C GLU A 130 10.88 -1.59 13.98
N ALA A 131 9.97 -2.57 13.95
CA ALA A 131 9.47 -3.22 15.16
C ALA A 131 10.59 -4.00 15.87
N LYS A 132 11.44 -4.71 15.11
CA LYS A 132 12.58 -5.47 15.65
C LYS A 132 13.58 -4.57 16.35
N GLU A 133 13.86 -3.37 15.83
CA GLU A 133 14.72 -2.36 16.45
C GLU A 133 14.18 -1.88 17.80
N LEU A 134 12.86 -1.92 17.99
CA LEU A 134 12.19 -1.64 19.27
C LEU A 134 12.16 -2.85 20.21
N GLY A 135 12.82 -3.96 19.87
CA GLY A 135 12.79 -5.20 20.65
C GLY A 135 11.43 -5.92 20.62
N LEU A 136 10.67 -5.74 19.54
CA LEU A 136 9.39 -6.37 19.31
C LEU A 136 9.51 -7.47 18.25
N ASN A 137 8.89 -8.62 18.52
CA ASN A 137 8.74 -9.69 17.54
C ASN A 137 7.32 -9.62 16.97
N THR A 138 7.18 -9.13 15.74
CA THR A 138 5.89 -8.94 15.10
C THR A 138 5.63 -9.99 14.03
N ARG A 139 4.36 -10.16 13.69
CA ARG A 139 3.91 -10.98 12.57
C ARG A 139 3.36 -10.07 11.47
N PRO A 140 4.02 -9.97 10.29
CA PRO A 140 3.52 -9.17 9.19
C PRO A 140 2.17 -9.66 8.69
N VAL A 141 1.26 -8.72 8.45
CA VAL A 141 -0.07 -8.97 7.86
C VAL A 141 0.00 -8.66 6.37
N LEU A 142 -0.53 -9.55 5.56
CA LEU A 142 -0.51 -9.43 4.10
C LEU A 142 -1.84 -9.92 3.52
N VAL A 143 -2.33 -9.22 2.50
CA VAL A 143 -3.48 -9.68 1.72
C VAL A 143 -3.06 -10.95 0.96
N GLY A 144 -3.81 -12.03 1.09
CA GLY A 144 -3.49 -13.29 0.42
C GLY A 144 -3.65 -13.20 -1.11
N PRO A 145 -2.88 -13.99 -1.90
CA PRO A 145 -2.82 -13.88 -3.35
C PRO A 145 -4.18 -14.11 -4.03
N PHE A 146 -4.97 -15.06 -3.56
CA PHE A 146 -6.31 -15.30 -4.07
C PHE A 146 -7.22 -14.09 -3.90
N THR A 147 -7.25 -13.52 -2.68
CA THR A 147 -8.07 -12.34 -2.37
C THR A 147 -7.61 -11.14 -3.19
N PHE A 148 -6.28 -10.95 -3.34
CA PHE A 148 -5.72 -9.86 -4.13
C PHE A 148 -6.17 -9.94 -5.59
N LEU A 149 -6.09 -11.13 -6.24
CA LEU A 149 -6.57 -11.33 -7.61
C LEU A 149 -8.09 -11.13 -7.72
N GLN A 150 -8.87 -11.76 -6.84
CA GLN A 150 -10.34 -11.74 -6.95
C GLN A 150 -10.96 -10.35 -6.74
N LEU A 151 -10.28 -9.47 -6.01
CA LEU A 151 -10.74 -8.13 -5.72
C LEU A 151 -10.06 -7.05 -6.57
N SER A 152 -9.26 -7.45 -7.56
CA SER A 152 -8.66 -6.56 -8.56
C SER A 152 -9.52 -6.44 -9.81
N ASP A 153 -9.31 -5.39 -10.58
CA ASP A 153 -9.86 -5.23 -11.93
C ASP A 153 -8.79 -5.60 -12.97
N PHE A 154 -9.24 -6.01 -14.15
CA PHE A 154 -8.38 -6.44 -15.26
C PHE A 154 -8.71 -5.64 -16.51
N GLU A 155 -7.69 -5.36 -17.31
CA GLU A 155 -7.87 -4.78 -18.63
C GLU A 155 -8.62 -5.74 -19.55
N GLU A 156 -9.26 -5.22 -20.59
CA GLU A 156 -9.99 -6.05 -21.55
C GLU A 156 -9.06 -7.12 -22.19
N GLY A 157 -9.49 -8.37 -22.15
CA GLY A 157 -8.73 -9.52 -22.65
C GLY A 157 -7.67 -10.07 -21.69
N VAL A 158 -7.51 -9.48 -20.50
CA VAL A 158 -6.61 -9.94 -19.43
C VAL A 158 -7.41 -10.70 -18.38
N LYS A 159 -6.87 -11.79 -17.86
CA LYS A 159 -7.55 -12.64 -16.87
C LYS A 159 -6.72 -12.82 -15.62
N ALA A 160 -7.39 -13.06 -14.49
CA ALA A 160 -6.73 -13.34 -13.22
C ALA A 160 -5.78 -14.55 -13.30
N GLU A 161 -6.18 -15.58 -14.06
CA GLU A 161 -5.41 -16.80 -14.25
C GLU A 161 -4.03 -16.55 -14.87
N ASP A 162 -3.88 -15.48 -15.68
CA ASP A 162 -2.63 -15.14 -16.35
C ASP A 162 -1.53 -14.71 -15.36
N PHE A 163 -1.91 -14.35 -14.13
CA PHE A 163 -0.98 -13.82 -13.11
C PHE A 163 -0.81 -14.75 -11.89
N VAL A 164 -1.47 -15.91 -11.84
CA VAL A 164 -1.42 -16.81 -10.67
C VAL A 164 0.00 -17.22 -10.36
N ASP A 165 0.73 -17.75 -11.35
CA ASP A 165 2.09 -18.28 -11.13
C ASP A 165 3.07 -17.18 -10.73
N SER A 166 3.03 -16.02 -11.41
CA SER A 166 3.92 -14.89 -11.10
C SER A 166 3.61 -14.30 -9.72
N LEU A 167 2.34 -14.23 -9.35
CA LEU A 167 1.94 -13.71 -8.03
C LEU A 167 2.35 -14.69 -6.91
N VAL A 168 2.12 -15.99 -7.09
CA VAL A 168 2.56 -17.02 -6.12
C VAL A 168 4.07 -17.00 -5.95
N ALA A 169 4.82 -16.80 -7.03
CA ALA A 169 6.29 -16.70 -6.96
C ALA A 169 6.76 -15.41 -6.25
N ALA A 170 5.96 -14.34 -6.27
CA ALA A 170 6.28 -13.08 -5.60
C ALA A 170 5.97 -13.09 -4.09
N TYR A 171 5.06 -13.98 -3.62
CA TYR A 171 4.72 -14.18 -2.20
C TYR A 171 5.76 -15.05 -1.50
#